data_78462dde2a9bf5c65150ff758fa1267d
#
_entry.id   78462dde2a9bf5c65150ff758fa1267d
#
_cell.length_a   1.000
_cell.length_b   1.000
_cell.length_c   1.000
_cell.angle_alpha   90.00
_cell.angle_beta   90.00
_cell.angle_gamma   90.00
#
_symmetry.space_group_name_H-M   'P 1'
#
loop_
_entity.id
_entity.type
_entity.pdbx_description
1 polymer ?
#
loop_
_entity_poly.entity_id
_entity_poly.type
_entity_poly.pdbx_seq_one_letter_code
_entity_poly.pdbx_strand_id
1 'polypeptide(L)'
;MPSDSEITNYDSIAEIFLAHIARVDSWNNLYERPHTLARLPALKDKNVLDLGCSSGFYTEYALKNGASVTGVDISKVLIDRLTLRIKSPKVRLFCANIGQPLPFLESASFDCVICSLVIDYIKDWEPLLAELYRVMKKGGRVVISTHHPFAIYQHFGQYSYFEFKFVEDTWGLGSDRPFKTHYYIRPLNEALRPIIESPFKIISIDEPLPTEKCREISPGTYERLSERPAFLFFVLEK
;
A
#
# COMPACT_ATOMS: atom_id res chain seq x y z
N MET A 1 21.27 4.46 5.60
CA MET A 1 19.84 4.56 5.87
C MET A 1 19.49 6.02 5.82
N PRO A 2 18.34 6.41 5.23
CA PRO A 2 17.89 7.79 5.39
C PRO A 2 17.78 8.08 6.89
N SER A 3 18.13 9.29 7.29
CA SER A 3 17.90 9.75 8.66
C SER A 3 16.39 9.84 8.92
N ASP A 4 15.96 9.79 10.18
CA ASP A 4 14.53 9.94 10.53
C ASP A 4 13.91 11.23 9.96
N SER A 5 14.75 12.26 9.70
CA SER A 5 14.35 13.53 9.10
C SER A 5 14.10 13.45 7.58
N GLU A 6 14.55 12.40 6.91
CA GLU A 6 14.37 12.17 5.47
C GLU A 6 13.16 11.29 5.17
N ILE A 7 12.61 10.60 6.17
CA ILE A 7 11.37 9.83 6.04
C ILE A 7 10.19 10.81 6.01
N THR A 8 9.23 10.59 5.12
CA THR A 8 8.01 11.41 5.08
C THR A 8 7.34 11.47 6.43
N ASN A 9 7.27 12.65 7.02
CA ASN A 9 6.56 12.85 8.28
C ASN A 9 5.06 12.96 8.04
N TYR A 10 4.38 11.82 7.96
CA TYR A 10 2.93 11.73 7.74
C TYR A 10 2.10 12.40 8.84
N ASP A 11 2.63 12.56 10.05
CA ASP A 11 1.95 13.30 11.12
C ASP A 11 1.77 14.78 10.75
N SER A 12 2.79 15.39 10.13
CA SER A 12 2.76 16.81 9.75
C SER A 12 1.87 17.10 8.53
N ILE A 13 1.66 16.11 7.67
CA ILE A 13 0.87 16.27 6.42
C ILE A 13 -0.46 15.50 6.45
N ALA A 14 -0.84 14.92 7.60
CA ALA A 14 -1.99 14.01 7.71
C ALA A 14 -3.28 14.58 7.09
N GLU A 15 -3.61 15.84 7.35
CA GLU A 15 -4.84 16.45 6.82
C GLU A 15 -4.82 16.61 5.31
N ILE A 16 -3.71 17.12 4.77
CA ILE A 16 -3.54 17.36 3.33
C ILE A 16 -3.54 16.02 2.60
N PHE A 17 -2.81 15.04 3.14
CA PHE A 17 -2.74 13.68 2.60
C PHE A 17 -4.12 13.02 2.59
N LEU A 18 -4.86 13.06 3.69
CA LEU A 18 -6.21 12.49 3.77
C LEU A 18 -7.16 13.15 2.76
N ALA A 19 -7.12 14.48 2.64
CA ALA A 19 -7.91 15.21 1.65
C ALA A 19 -7.55 14.80 0.22
N HIS A 20 -6.25 14.60 -0.07
CA HIS A 20 -5.76 14.18 -1.37
C HIS A 20 -6.29 12.78 -1.76
N ILE A 21 -6.14 11.79 -0.89
CA ILE A 21 -6.58 10.40 -1.19
C ILE A 21 -8.10 10.20 -1.12
N ALA A 22 -8.84 11.12 -0.50
CA ALA A 22 -10.30 11.09 -0.43
C ALA A 22 -10.99 11.61 -1.70
N ARG A 23 -10.27 12.31 -2.58
CA ARG A 23 -10.84 12.84 -3.83
C ARG A 23 -11.46 11.73 -4.65
N VAL A 24 -12.65 11.97 -5.19
CA VAL A 24 -13.39 11.01 -6.02
C VAL A 24 -12.56 10.58 -7.25
N ASP A 25 -11.81 11.53 -7.83
CA ASP A 25 -10.95 11.35 -9.00
C ASP A 25 -9.51 10.93 -8.67
N SER A 26 -9.21 10.60 -7.40
CA SER A 26 -7.88 10.12 -7.04
C SER A 26 -7.58 8.75 -7.67
N TRP A 27 -6.31 8.52 -8.02
CA TRP A 27 -5.87 7.21 -8.53
C TRP A 27 -6.09 6.09 -7.52
N ASN A 28 -6.07 6.41 -6.22
CA ASN A 28 -6.46 5.45 -5.19
C ASN A 28 -7.91 4.99 -5.41
N ASN A 29 -8.86 5.91 -5.63
CA ASN A 29 -10.27 5.57 -5.75
C ASN A 29 -10.65 4.99 -7.11
N LEU A 30 -10.02 5.46 -8.19
CA LEU A 30 -10.38 5.07 -9.55
C LEU A 30 -9.62 3.85 -10.06
N TYR A 31 -8.45 3.54 -9.48
CA TYR A 31 -7.59 2.49 -10.01
C TYR A 31 -7.08 1.54 -8.92
N GLU A 32 -6.34 2.01 -7.93
CA GLU A 32 -5.66 1.13 -6.97
C GLU A 32 -6.67 0.32 -6.11
N ARG A 33 -7.59 1.00 -5.42
CA ARG A 33 -8.55 0.36 -4.50
C ARG A 33 -9.45 -0.67 -5.18
N PRO A 34 -10.08 -0.41 -6.35
CA PRO A 34 -10.87 -1.42 -7.04
C PRO A 34 -10.08 -2.69 -7.35
N HIS A 35 -8.81 -2.54 -7.75
CA HIS A 35 -7.97 -3.68 -8.12
C HIS A 35 -7.47 -4.45 -6.91
N THR A 36 -7.09 -3.78 -5.84
CA THR A 36 -6.75 -4.44 -4.57
C THR A 36 -7.96 -5.21 -4.03
N LEU A 37 -9.15 -4.57 -3.97
CA LEU A 37 -10.36 -5.23 -3.47
C LEU A 37 -10.74 -6.47 -4.28
N ALA A 38 -10.60 -6.44 -5.62
CA ALA A 38 -10.88 -7.57 -6.48
C ALA A 38 -9.97 -8.79 -6.26
N ARG A 39 -8.81 -8.59 -5.62
CA ARG A 39 -7.81 -9.62 -5.32
C ARG A 39 -7.92 -10.20 -3.92
N LEU A 40 -8.73 -9.59 -3.05
CA LEU A 40 -8.95 -10.07 -1.70
C LEU A 40 -9.77 -11.39 -1.70
N PRO A 41 -9.48 -12.31 -0.78
CA PRO A 41 -10.36 -13.46 -0.55
C PRO A 41 -11.66 -13.03 0.13
N ALA A 42 -12.59 -13.96 0.33
CA ALA A 42 -13.74 -13.74 1.21
C ALA A 42 -13.26 -13.43 2.64
N LEU A 43 -13.70 -12.30 3.23
CA LEU A 43 -13.18 -11.78 4.49
C LEU A 43 -14.00 -12.13 5.73
N LYS A 44 -15.20 -12.71 5.56
CA LYS A 44 -16.06 -13.06 6.68
C LYS A 44 -15.35 -14.02 7.64
N ASP A 45 -15.34 -13.67 8.92
CA ASP A 45 -14.71 -14.40 10.01
C ASP A 45 -13.18 -14.61 9.84
N LYS A 46 -12.52 -13.76 9.03
CA LYS A 46 -11.09 -13.79 8.79
C LYS A 46 -10.35 -12.78 9.67
N ASN A 47 -9.09 -13.08 9.97
CA ASN A 47 -8.16 -12.11 10.56
C ASN A 47 -7.38 -11.43 9.43
N VAL A 48 -7.52 -10.12 9.33
CA VAL A 48 -6.89 -9.29 8.28
C VAL A 48 -5.83 -8.40 8.92
N LEU A 49 -4.66 -8.33 8.30
CA LEU A 49 -3.61 -7.36 8.61
C LEU A 49 -3.60 -6.28 7.52
N ASP A 50 -3.80 -5.02 7.91
CA ASP A 50 -3.78 -3.84 7.04
C ASP A 50 -2.49 -3.04 7.32
N LEU A 51 -1.49 -3.17 6.45
CA LEU A 51 -0.19 -2.51 6.58
C LEU A 51 -0.19 -1.17 5.85
N GLY A 52 0.20 -0.12 6.57
CA GLY A 52 0.02 1.25 6.11
C GLY A 52 -1.45 1.60 6.07
N CYS A 53 -2.19 1.33 7.16
CA CYS A 53 -3.65 1.44 7.18
C CYS A 53 -4.17 2.88 7.00
N SER A 54 -3.35 3.90 7.18
CA SER A 54 -3.59 5.30 6.81
C SER A 54 -4.99 5.81 7.20
N SER A 55 -5.81 6.16 6.19
CA SER A 55 -7.19 6.62 6.37
C SER A 55 -8.14 5.53 6.89
N GLY A 56 -7.72 4.27 6.95
CA GLY A 56 -8.54 3.13 7.36
C GLY A 56 -9.48 2.60 6.30
N PHE A 57 -9.27 2.92 5.03
CA PHE A 57 -10.15 2.46 3.94
C PHE A 57 -10.28 0.92 3.92
N TYR A 58 -9.16 0.21 3.93
CA TYR A 58 -9.17 -1.26 3.92
C TYR A 58 -9.57 -1.84 5.27
N THR A 59 -9.18 -1.19 6.37
CA THR A 59 -9.62 -1.55 7.72
C THR A 59 -11.15 -1.54 7.83
N GLU A 60 -11.81 -0.46 7.37
CA GLU A 60 -13.28 -0.35 7.39
C GLU A 60 -13.94 -1.31 6.42
N TYR A 61 -13.37 -1.48 5.22
CA TYR A 61 -13.87 -2.43 4.25
C TYR A 61 -13.84 -3.86 4.80
N ALA A 62 -12.72 -4.28 5.37
CA ALA A 62 -12.58 -5.62 5.94
C ALA A 62 -13.52 -5.82 7.13
N LEU A 63 -13.62 -4.84 8.04
CA LEU A 63 -14.56 -4.87 9.17
C LEU A 63 -16.01 -5.00 8.69
N LYS A 64 -16.43 -4.21 7.70
CA LYS A 64 -17.78 -4.27 7.10
C LYS A 64 -18.08 -5.63 6.46
N ASN A 65 -17.05 -6.32 5.96
CA ASN A 65 -17.17 -7.66 5.40
C ASN A 65 -16.97 -8.78 6.44
N GLY A 66 -17.05 -8.46 7.73
CA GLY A 66 -17.10 -9.42 8.84
C GLY A 66 -15.75 -9.85 9.39
N ALA A 67 -14.65 -9.27 8.95
CA ALA A 67 -13.31 -9.58 9.44
C ALA A 67 -13.03 -9.02 10.84
N SER A 68 -12.04 -9.61 11.52
CA SER A 68 -11.26 -8.93 12.57
C SER A 68 -10.01 -8.32 11.93
N VAL A 69 -9.68 -7.07 12.28
CA VAL A 69 -8.63 -6.33 11.59
C VAL A 69 -7.56 -5.86 12.56
N THR A 70 -6.30 -6.06 12.18
CA THR A 70 -5.16 -5.39 12.79
C THR A 70 -4.61 -4.39 11.78
N GLY A 71 -4.66 -3.09 12.10
CA GLY A 71 -4.07 -2.03 11.28
C GLY A 71 -2.74 -1.57 11.88
N VAL A 72 -1.76 -1.35 11.02
CA VAL A 72 -0.43 -0.83 11.39
C VAL A 72 -0.09 0.36 10.51
N ASP A 73 0.31 1.47 11.10
CA ASP A 73 0.80 2.65 10.38
C ASP A 73 1.90 3.33 11.17
N ILE A 74 2.82 4.01 10.49
CA ILE A 74 3.89 4.77 11.12
C ILE A 74 3.40 6.08 11.75
N SER A 75 2.31 6.64 11.21
CA SER A 75 1.75 7.91 11.66
C SER A 75 0.88 7.73 12.90
N LYS A 76 1.35 8.30 14.00
CA LYS A 76 0.56 8.35 15.24
C LYS A 76 -0.73 9.13 15.06
N VAL A 77 -0.69 10.24 14.32
CA VAL A 77 -1.87 11.09 14.06
C VAL A 77 -2.93 10.31 13.30
N LEU A 78 -2.57 9.53 12.28
CA LEU A 78 -3.52 8.71 11.52
C LEU A 78 -4.10 7.58 12.38
N ILE A 79 -3.28 6.90 13.17
CA ILE A 79 -3.73 5.86 14.12
C ILE A 79 -4.68 6.42 15.17
N ASP A 80 -4.38 7.55 15.78
CA ASP A 80 -5.25 8.19 16.78
C ASP A 80 -6.62 8.57 16.17
N ARG A 81 -6.62 9.17 14.98
CA ARG A 81 -7.85 9.50 14.24
C ARG A 81 -8.69 8.25 13.92
N LEU A 82 -8.04 7.20 13.45
CA LEU A 82 -8.71 5.96 13.13
C LEU A 82 -9.28 5.29 14.39
N THR A 83 -8.55 5.31 15.51
CA THR A 83 -8.99 4.82 16.81
C THR A 83 -10.21 5.59 17.33
N LEU A 84 -10.26 6.91 17.11
CA LEU A 84 -11.43 7.71 17.48
C LEU A 84 -12.65 7.39 16.61
N ARG A 85 -12.47 7.07 15.36
CA ARG A 85 -13.55 6.83 14.39
C ARG A 85 -14.09 5.39 14.46
N ILE A 86 -13.22 4.39 14.59
CA ILE A 86 -13.63 2.98 14.61
C ILE A 86 -13.74 2.48 16.06
N LYS A 87 -14.96 2.32 16.54
CA LYS A 87 -15.26 1.79 17.88
C LYS A 87 -15.74 0.35 17.78
N SER A 88 -14.82 -0.57 17.43
CA SER A 88 -15.13 -1.99 17.28
C SER A 88 -14.11 -2.85 18.03
N PRO A 89 -14.54 -3.82 18.84
CA PRO A 89 -13.62 -4.77 19.49
C PRO A 89 -12.91 -5.70 18.50
N LYS A 90 -13.37 -5.75 17.26
CA LYS A 90 -12.74 -6.50 16.16
C LYS A 90 -11.58 -5.75 15.49
N VAL A 91 -11.27 -4.51 15.90
CA VAL A 91 -10.20 -3.71 15.32
C VAL A 91 -9.13 -3.41 16.37
N ARG A 92 -7.88 -3.72 16.04
CA ARG A 92 -6.69 -3.36 16.81
C ARG A 92 -5.81 -2.49 15.92
N LEU A 93 -5.32 -1.38 16.43
CA LEU A 93 -4.48 -0.43 15.69
C LEU A 93 -3.16 -0.22 16.41
N PHE A 94 -2.06 -0.23 15.66
CA PHE A 94 -0.71 -0.07 16.18
C PHE A 94 0.04 1.01 15.41
N CYS A 95 0.68 1.91 16.13
CA CYS A 95 1.63 2.86 15.56
C CYS A 95 3.01 2.19 15.53
N ALA A 96 3.47 1.78 14.32
CA ALA A 96 4.74 1.11 14.15
C ALA A 96 5.28 1.25 12.72
N ASN A 97 6.62 1.22 12.59
CA ASN A 97 7.29 1.19 11.30
C ASN A 97 7.35 -0.25 10.77
N ILE A 98 6.67 -0.53 9.66
CA ILE A 98 6.62 -1.86 9.05
C ILE A 98 7.95 -2.31 8.42
N GLY A 99 8.91 -1.41 8.25
CA GLY A 99 10.29 -1.73 7.87
C GLY A 99 11.13 -2.27 9.04
N GLN A 100 10.55 -2.41 10.24
CA GLN A 100 11.18 -2.96 11.44
C GLN A 100 10.43 -4.23 11.88
N PRO A 101 11.05 -5.08 12.71
CA PRO A 101 10.36 -6.24 13.28
C PRO A 101 9.06 -5.86 14.00
N LEU A 102 8.01 -6.67 13.83
CA LEU A 102 6.69 -6.46 14.43
C LEU A 102 6.36 -7.53 15.48
N PRO A 103 7.09 -7.57 16.62
CA PRO A 103 6.99 -8.66 17.60
C PRO A 103 5.63 -8.76 18.29
N PHE A 104 4.81 -7.72 18.21
CA PHE A 104 3.44 -7.71 18.73
C PHE A 104 2.45 -8.46 17.81
N LEU A 105 2.87 -8.85 16.59
CA LEU A 105 2.09 -9.68 15.70
C LEU A 105 2.41 -11.16 15.94
N GLU A 106 1.40 -11.94 16.27
CA GLU A 106 1.53 -13.38 16.52
C GLU A 106 1.78 -14.15 15.22
N SER A 107 2.62 -15.21 15.30
CA SER A 107 2.88 -16.10 14.15
C SER A 107 1.60 -16.85 13.75
N ALA A 108 1.44 -17.11 12.46
CA ALA A 108 0.32 -17.87 11.88
C ALA A 108 -1.06 -17.39 12.37
N SER A 109 -1.28 -16.08 12.46
CA SER A 109 -2.49 -15.47 13.01
C SER A 109 -3.39 -14.81 11.96
N PHE A 110 -2.87 -14.48 10.78
CA PHE A 110 -3.61 -13.76 9.74
C PHE A 110 -3.98 -14.64 8.56
N ASP A 111 -5.23 -14.50 8.10
CA ASP A 111 -5.75 -15.16 6.90
C ASP A 111 -5.50 -14.32 5.63
N CYS A 112 -5.40 -12.99 5.78
CA CYS A 112 -5.16 -12.05 4.69
C CYS A 112 -4.28 -10.89 5.16
N VAL A 113 -3.35 -10.46 4.31
CA VAL A 113 -2.57 -9.22 4.46
C VAL A 113 -2.86 -8.31 3.28
N ILE A 114 -3.10 -7.04 3.57
CA ILE A 114 -3.21 -5.95 2.60
C ILE A 114 -2.01 -5.03 2.82
N CYS A 115 -1.21 -4.82 1.78
CA CYS A 115 -0.03 -3.94 1.77
C CYS A 115 -0.15 -3.00 0.57
N SER A 116 -1.00 -1.96 0.73
CA SER A 116 -1.41 -1.08 -0.37
C SER A 116 -0.58 0.18 -0.39
N LEU A 117 0.19 0.39 -1.47
CA LEU A 117 1.02 1.57 -1.74
C LEU A 117 1.87 2.02 -0.54
N VAL A 118 2.39 1.07 0.21
CA VAL A 118 3.21 1.34 1.39
C VAL A 118 4.59 0.69 1.30
N ILE A 119 4.73 -0.36 0.49
CA ILE A 119 5.99 -1.10 0.38
C ILE A 119 7.12 -0.25 -0.26
N ASP A 120 6.78 0.78 -1.02
CA ASP A 120 7.73 1.71 -1.63
C ASP A 120 8.52 2.54 -0.59
N TYR A 121 8.00 2.66 0.63
CA TYR A 121 8.69 3.32 1.74
C TYR A 121 9.74 2.42 2.40
N ILE A 122 9.77 1.14 2.05
CA ILE A 122 10.67 0.14 2.63
C ILE A 122 11.85 -0.07 1.69
N LYS A 123 13.06 0.09 2.23
CA LYS A 123 14.29 -0.10 1.45
C LYS A 123 14.45 -1.55 1.02
N ASP A 124 14.46 -2.45 1.99
CA ASP A 124 14.72 -3.88 1.80
C ASP A 124 13.42 -4.65 2.05
N TRP A 125 12.87 -5.28 1.00
CA TRP A 125 11.59 -5.97 1.09
C TRP A 125 11.70 -7.36 1.71
N GLU A 126 12.88 -8.01 1.65
CA GLU A 126 13.10 -9.37 2.13
C GLU A 126 12.74 -9.53 3.62
N PRO A 127 13.18 -8.64 4.56
CA PRO A 127 12.79 -8.76 5.96
C PRO A 127 11.28 -8.61 6.18
N LEU A 128 10.63 -7.69 5.43
CA LEU A 128 9.18 -7.52 5.51
C LEU A 128 8.46 -8.79 4.98
N LEU A 129 8.87 -9.33 3.85
CA LEU A 129 8.27 -10.55 3.29
C LEU A 129 8.45 -11.76 4.21
N ALA A 130 9.61 -11.88 4.86
CA ALA A 130 9.84 -12.92 5.87
C ALA A 130 8.91 -12.76 7.09
N GLU A 131 8.69 -11.52 7.55
CA GLU A 131 7.77 -11.21 8.64
C GLU A 131 6.32 -11.50 8.24
N LEU A 132 5.91 -11.12 7.01
CA LEU A 132 4.59 -11.48 6.49
C LEU A 132 4.40 -12.98 6.42
N TYR A 133 5.43 -13.72 5.97
CA TYR A 133 5.36 -15.18 5.96
C TYR A 133 5.22 -15.76 7.37
N ARG A 134 5.90 -15.20 8.37
CA ARG A 134 5.80 -15.63 9.76
C ARG A 134 4.38 -15.47 10.29
N VAL A 135 3.75 -14.30 10.09
CA VAL A 135 2.44 -13.97 10.67
C VAL A 135 1.26 -14.58 9.92
N MET A 136 1.44 -14.97 8.66
CA MET A 136 0.40 -15.58 7.84
C MET A 136 0.11 -17.02 8.26
N LYS A 137 -1.17 -17.40 8.24
CA LYS A 137 -1.61 -18.80 8.28
C LYS A 137 -1.29 -19.49 6.95
N LYS A 138 -1.16 -20.81 6.98
CA LYS A 138 -1.07 -21.63 5.76
C LYS A 138 -2.33 -21.43 4.90
N GLY A 139 -2.16 -21.22 3.59
CA GLY A 139 -3.24 -20.89 2.65
C GLY A 139 -3.74 -19.45 2.77
N GLY A 140 -3.10 -18.63 3.59
CA GLY A 140 -3.42 -17.21 3.70
C GLY A 140 -2.89 -16.41 2.51
N ARG A 141 -3.57 -15.30 2.19
CA ARG A 141 -3.30 -14.46 1.02
C ARG A 141 -2.71 -13.12 1.38
N VAL A 142 -1.65 -12.73 0.66
CA VAL A 142 -1.08 -11.37 0.72
C VAL A 142 -1.39 -10.66 -0.59
N VAL A 143 -1.93 -9.45 -0.51
CA VAL A 143 -2.15 -8.56 -1.66
C VAL A 143 -1.30 -7.32 -1.46
N ILE A 144 -0.38 -7.09 -2.38
CA ILE A 144 0.53 -5.94 -2.38
C ILE A 144 0.23 -5.10 -3.61
N SER A 145 0.13 -3.79 -3.45
CA SER A 145 0.22 -2.83 -4.55
C SER A 145 1.41 -1.89 -4.34
N THR A 146 2.08 -1.52 -5.42
CA THR A 146 3.25 -0.63 -5.45
C THR A 146 3.20 0.26 -6.68
N HIS A 147 3.91 1.36 -6.68
CA HIS A 147 4.09 2.15 -7.89
C HIS A 147 4.77 1.32 -8.97
N HIS A 148 4.28 1.44 -10.19
CA HIS A 148 4.87 0.71 -11.31
C HIS A 148 6.24 1.31 -11.68
N PRO A 149 7.33 0.52 -11.78
CA PRO A 149 8.67 1.02 -12.09
C PRO A 149 8.74 1.85 -13.39
N PHE A 150 7.94 1.50 -14.40
CA PHE A 150 7.85 2.26 -15.64
C PHE A 150 7.21 3.64 -15.43
N ALA A 151 6.14 3.74 -14.63
CA ALA A 151 5.51 5.02 -14.31
C ALA A 151 6.47 5.92 -13.54
N ILE A 152 7.19 5.35 -12.58
CA ILE A 152 8.21 6.05 -11.79
C ILE A 152 9.34 6.55 -12.69
N TYR A 153 9.84 5.73 -13.62
CA TYR A 153 10.86 6.14 -14.58
C TYR A 153 10.38 7.31 -15.47
N GLN A 154 9.14 7.27 -15.93
CA GLN A 154 8.58 8.37 -16.71
C GLN A 154 8.40 9.66 -15.89
N HIS A 155 8.03 9.54 -14.61
CA HIS A 155 7.85 10.66 -13.70
C HIS A 155 9.18 11.32 -13.33
N PHE A 156 10.21 10.54 -13.06
CA PHE A 156 11.53 10.97 -12.65
C PHE A 156 12.56 10.96 -13.78
N GLY A 157 12.22 11.29 -15.00
CA GLY A 157 13.03 11.16 -16.21
C GLY A 157 14.50 11.61 -16.15
N GLN A 158 14.93 12.27 -15.05
CA GLN A 158 16.33 12.65 -14.81
C GLN A 158 17.19 11.52 -14.24
N TYR A 159 16.58 10.39 -13.78
CA TYR A 159 17.32 9.24 -13.24
C TYR A 159 17.41 8.12 -14.26
N SER A 160 18.46 7.29 -14.15
CA SER A 160 18.52 6.04 -14.91
C SER A 160 17.41 5.08 -14.43
N TYR A 161 16.79 4.37 -15.37
CA TYR A 161 15.81 3.32 -15.01
C TYR A 161 16.39 2.27 -14.05
N PHE A 162 17.69 1.99 -14.15
CA PHE A 162 18.36 0.96 -13.35
C PHE A 162 18.83 1.44 -11.97
N GLU A 163 18.61 2.71 -11.64
CA GLU A 163 18.92 3.22 -10.29
C GLU A 163 17.90 2.72 -9.25
N PHE A 164 18.46 2.19 -8.16
CA PHE A 164 17.73 2.02 -6.90
C PHE A 164 18.05 3.23 -6.02
N LYS A 165 17.04 4.05 -5.71
CA LYS A 165 17.30 5.35 -5.07
C LYS A 165 16.16 5.76 -4.15
N PHE A 166 16.50 6.45 -3.06
CA PHE A 166 15.57 7.20 -2.23
C PHE A 166 15.36 8.59 -2.84
N VAL A 167 14.12 8.97 -3.10
CA VAL A 167 13.79 10.22 -3.79
C VAL A 167 12.78 11.03 -3.01
N GLU A 168 12.84 12.36 -3.18
CA GLU A 168 11.77 13.27 -2.81
C GLU A 168 10.84 13.48 -4.01
N ASP A 169 9.54 13.41 -3.75
CA ASP A 169 8.49 13.71 -4.73
C ASP A 169 7.54 14.77 -4.18
N THR A 170 6.85 15.46 -5.05
CA THR A 170 5.83 16.44 -4.67
C THR A 170 4.47 15.99 -5.18
N TRP A 171 3.60 15.61 -4.26
CA TRP A 171 2.24 15.19 -4.57
C TRP A 171 1.25 16.35 -4.48
N GLY A 172 0.12 16.22 -5.18
CA GLY A 172 -0.90 17.25 -5.21
C GLY A 172 -0.53 18.46 -6.07
N LEU A 173 0.37 18.30 -7.06
CA LEU A 173 0.65 19.34 -8.03
C LEU A 173 -0.65 19.77 -8.73
N GLY A 174 -0.88 21.10 -8.80
CA GLY A 174 -2.13 21.68 -9.31
C GLY A 174 -3.26 21.78 -8.26
N SER A 175 -3.04 21.35 -7.01
CA SER A 175 -3.89 21.67 -5.88
C SER A 175 -3.38 22.89 -5.11
N ASP A 176 -4.22 23.47 -4.24
CA ASP A 176 -3.84 24.60 -3.39
C ASP A 176 -2.80 24.23 -2.32
N ARG A 177 -2.57 22.94 -2.10
CA ARG A 177 -1.71 22.42 -1.04
C ARG A 177 -0.88 21.22 -1.50
N PRO A 178 0.15 21.40 -2.33
CA PRO A 178 1.09 20.33 -2.63
C PRO A 178 1.91 19.99 -1.38
N PHE A 179 2.35 18.72 -1.28
CA PHE A 179 3.16 18.25 -0.16
C PHE A 179 4.27 17.33 -0.64
N LYS A 180 5.37 17.31 0.12
CA LYS A 180 6.53 16.46 -0.16
C LYS A 180 6.35 15.09 0.45
N THR A 181 6.75 14.08 -0.29
CA THR A 181 6.83 12.68 0.14
C THR A 181 8.16 12.08 -0.29
N HIS A 182 8.61 11.04 0.40
CA HIS A 182 9.88 10.37 0.10
C HIS A 182 9.65 8.87 0.05
N TYR A 183 10.19 8.21 -0.99
CA TYR A 183 10.09 6.77 -1.14
C TYR A 183 11.25 6.23 -1.98
N TYR A 184 11.39 4.91 -2.03
CA TYR A 184 12.40 4.26 -2.86
C TYR A 184 11.84 4.01 -4.25
N ILE A 185 12.57 4.49 -5.28
CA ILE A 185 12.36 4.08 -6.66
C ILE A 185 13.27 2.88 -6.96
N ARG A 186 12.77 1.97 -7.77
CA ARG A 186 13.49 0.75 -8.12
C ARG A 186 13.11 0.24 -9.51
N PRO A 187 14.05 -0.36 -10.27
CA PRO A 187 13.73 -1.01 -11.52
C PRO A 187 12.90 -2.30 -11.26
N LEU A 188 12.25 -2.80 -12.30
CA LEU A 188 11.34 -3.95 -12.17
C LEU A 188 12.01 -5.20 -11.58
N ASN A 189 13.28 -5.48 -11.95
CA ASN A 189 14.01 -6.61 -11.39
C ASN A 189 14.21 -6.48 -9.87
N GLU A 190 14.43 -5.27 -9.34
CA GLU A 190 14.57 -5.02 -7.90
C GLU A 190 13.23 -5.10 -7.15
N ALA A 191 12.12 -4.88 -7.85
CA ALA A 191 10.80 -5.12 -7.29
C ALA A 191 10.41 -6.62 -7.33
N LEU A 192 10.79 -7.34 -8.38
CA LEU A 192 10.44 -8.75 -8.56
C LEU A 192 11.32 -9.71 -7.75
N ARG A 193 12.62 -9.44 -7.64
CA ARG A 193 13.58 -10.35 -7.00
C ARG A 193 13.15 -10.77 -5.59
N PRO A 194 12.87 -9.85 -4.64
CA PRO A 194 12.47 -10.25 -3.29
C PRO A 194 11.15 -11.05 -3.27
N ILE A 195 10.23 -10.77 -4.19
CA ILE A 195 8.98 -11.53 -4.33
C ILE A 195 9.26 -12.97 -4.79
N ILE A 196 10.12 -13.14 -5.81
CA ILE A 196 10.46 -14.44 -6.40
C ILE A 196 11.28 -15.29 -5.40
N GLU A 197 12.18 -14.66 -4.66
CA GLU A 197 13.05 -15.33 -3.69
C GLU A 197 12.35 -15.59 -2.35
N SER A 198 11.17 -14.98 -2.12
CA SER A 198 10.40 -15.20 -0.91
C SER A 198 9.84 -16.64 -0.84
N PRO A 199 9.54 -17.16 0.35
CA PRO A 199 8.94 -18.49 0.51
C PRO A 199 7.46 -18.56 0.10
N PHE A 200 6.87 -17.45 -0.37
CA PHE A 200 5.49 -17.41 -0.85
C PHE A 200 5.34 -18.05 -2.22
N LYS A 201 4.20 -18.70 -2.44
CA LYS A 201 3.73 -19.02 -3.78
C LYS A 201 3.17 -17.76 -4.45
N ILE A 202 3.69 -17.40 -5.61
CA ILE A 202 3.17 -16.32 -6.43
C ILE A 202 1.89 -16.82 -7.11
N ILE A 203 0.76 -16.17 -6.83
CA ILE A 203 -0.51 -16.45 -7.49
C ILE A 203 -0.68 -15.61 -8.74
N SER A 204 -0.38 -14.30 -8.65
CA SER A 204 -0.34 -13.42 -9.81
C SER A 204 0.60 -12.24 -9.61
N ILE A 205 1.06 -11.70 -10.74
CA ILE A 205 1.70 -10.39 -10.86
C ILE A 205 0.93 -9.67 -11.95
N ASP A 206 0.28 -8.54 -11.61
CA ASP A 206 -0.70 -7.93 -12.48
C ASP A 206 -0.43 -6.45 -12.74
N GLU A 207 -0.65 -6.05 -13.99
CA GLU A 207 -0.72 -4.67 -14.49
C GLU A 207 -2.13 -4.42 -15.04
N PRO A 208 -3.14 -4.20 -14.18
CA PRO A 208 -4.51 -4.11 -14.64
C PRO A 208 -4.79 -2.83 -15.42
N LEU A 209 -5.73 -2.88 -16.37
CA LEU A 209 -6.29 -1.70 -17.02
C LEU A 209 -7.21 -0.93 -16.05
N PRO A 210 -7.40 0.39 -16.23
CA PRO A 210 -8.31 1.16 -15.40
C PRO A 210 -9.76 0.66 -15.56
N THR A 211 -10.57 0.88 -14.52
CA THR A 211 -11.96 0.41 -14.48
C THR A 211 -12.88 1.29 -15.34
N GLU A 212 -14.04 0.77 -15.77
CA GLU A 212 -15.07 1.58 -16.45
C GLU A 212 -15.53 2.77 -15.61
N LYS A 213 -15.57 2.61 -14.27
CA LYS A 213 -15.85 3.73 -13.36
C LYS A 213 -14.81 4.85 -13.47
N CYS A 214 -13.54 4.51 -13.75
CA CYS A 214 -12.52 5.52 -14.04
C CYS A 214 -12.86 6.30 -15.31
N ARG A 215 -13.34 5.61 -16.38
CA ARG A 215 -13.78 6.25 -17.62
C ARG A 215 -14.94 7.21 -17.39
N GLU A 216 -15.92 6.81 -16.60
CA GLU A 216 -17.10 7.65 -16.30
C GLU A 216 -16.75 8.92 -15.51
N ILE A 217 -15.88 8.81 -14.51
CA ILE A 217 -15.54 9.91 -13.58
C ILE A 217 -14.46 10.83 -14.18
N SER A 218 -13.45 10.25 -14.81
CA SER A 218 -12.28 10.96 -15.32
C SER A 218 -11.77 10.33 -16.63
N PRO A 219 -12.41 10.65 -17.79
CA PRO A 219 -12.04 10.08 -19.09
C PRO A 219 -10.56 10.24 -19.43
N GLY A 220 -9.99 11.45 -19.20
CA GLY A 220 -8.57 11.70 -19.48
C GLY A 220 -7.62 10.90 -18.58
N THR A 221 -8.01 10.60 -17.32
CA THR A 221 -7.25 9.68 -16.45
C THR A 221 -7.37 8.25 -16.99
N TYR A 222 -8.55 7.84 -17.44
CA TYR A 222 -8.77 6.53 -18.02
C TYR A 222 -7.89 6.31 -19.27
N GLU A 223 -7.89 7.24 -20.21
CA GLU A 223 -7.05 7.17 -21.43
C GLU A 223 -5.57 7.02 -21.07
N ARG A 224 -5.05 7.89 -20.19
CA ARG A 224 -3.66 7.83 -19.73
C ARG A 224 -3.29 6.50 -19.07
N LEU A 225 -4.15 5.99 -18.18
CA LEU A 225 -3.91 4.72 -17.48
C LEU A 225 -4.12 3.49 -18.34
N SER A 226 -4.85 3.61 -19.46
CA SER A 226 -5.00 2.55 -20.48
C SER A 226 -3.75 2.39 -21.35
N GLU A 227 -2.96 3.45 -21.49
CA GLU A 227 -1.71 3.44 -22.26
C GLU A 227 -0.48 3.13 -21.41
N ARG A 228 -0.53 3.42 -20.10
CA ARG A 228 0.64 3.41 -19.22
C ARG A 228 0.26 2.85 -17.84
N PRO A 229 0.90 1.77 -17.39
CA PRO A 229 0.63 1.21 -16.06
C PRO A 229 1.09 2.19 -14.97
N ALA A 230 0.25 2.41 -13.96
CA ALA A 230 0.57 3.26 -12.80
C ALA A 230 1.00 2.44 -11.59
N PHE A 231 0.40 1.27 -11.39
CA PHE A 231 0.65 0.41 -10.26
C PHE A 231 0.90 -1.03 -10.70
N LEU A 232 1.71 -1.73 -9.91
CA LEU A 232 1.99 -3.15 -10.03
C LEU A 232 1.39 -3.87 -8.82
N PHE A 233 0.75 -5.01 -9.06
CA PHE A 233 0.08 -5.78 -8.01
C PHE A 233 0.69 -7.17 -7.90
N PHE A 234 0.87 -7.62 -6.66
CA PHE A 234 1.27 -8.99 -6.35
C PHE A 234 0.22 -9.67 -5.49
N VAL A 235 -0.11 -10.88 -5.86
CA VAL A 235 -0.94 -11.77 -5.04
C VAL A 235 -0.09 -12.98 -4.67
N LEU A 236 0.11 -13.16 -3.36
CA LEU A 236 0.96 -14.23 -2.83
C LEU A 236 0.14 -15.12 -1.89
N GLU A 237 0.55 -16.38 -1.76
CA GLU A 237 -0.08 -17.38 -0.87
C GLU A 237 1.00 -18.07 -0.04
N LYS A 238 0.75 -18.27 1.27
CA LYS A 238 1.61 -19.06 2.15
C LYS A 238 1.28 -20.55 2.07
#